data_a08e0388d8c1ee55192114e8b2ea2a7f
#
_entry.id   a08e0388d8c1ee55192114e8b2ea2a7f
#
_cell.length_a   1.000
_cell.length_b   1.000
_cell.length_c   1.000
_cell.angle_alpha   90.00
_cell.angle_beta   90.00
_cell.angle_gamma   90.00
#
_symmetry.space_group_name_H-M   'P 1'
#
loop_
_entity.id
_entity.type
_entity.pdbx_description
1 polymer ?
#
loop_
_entity_poly.entity_id
_entity_poly.type
_entity_poly.pdbx_seq_one_letter_code
_entity_poly.pdbx_strand_id
1 'polypeptide(L)'
;MVALAVQGEKTFVPSAMESPEERGNAPSYSIETVRRLKKQLKRSDRLFFLVGMDQFKDIAKWREPEALLRETEFVVMNRPGWSLAEVGASLPERIRPSTAVMRAMKGQPITGDFIILEGVRLHLLTDVSEKISATQIRKAAQSGRKLDSLVGPSVSEYIRKTGLYKASHSNTTAMKGS
;
A
#
# COMPACT_ATOMS: atom_id res chain seq x y z
N MET A 1 13.27 6.26 -6.57
CA MET A 1 13.31 4.82 -6.23
C MET A 1 12.27 3.99 -7.00
N VAL A 2 10.98 4.36 -7.03
CA VAL A 2 9.96 3.58 -7.76
C VAL A 2 10.34 3.38 -9.22
N ALA A 3 10.73 4.45 -9.95
CA ALA A 3 11.16 4.35 -11.34
C ALA A 3 12.36 3.39 -11.54
N LEU A 4 13.30 3.35 -10.59
CA LEU A 4 14.42 2.42 -10.62
C LEU A 4 13.98 0.98 -10.36
N ALA A 5 13.01 0.79 -9.47
CA ALA A 5 12.51 -0.54 -9.13
C ALA A 5 11.77 -1.22 -10.29
N VAL A 6 11.10 -0.43 -11.14
CA VAL A 6 10.32 -0.93 -12.28
C VAL A 6 11.05 -0.77 -13.61
N GLN A 7 12.32 -0.40 -13.59
CA GLN A 7 13.12 -0.24 -14.80
C GLN A 7 13.25 -1.56 -15.55
N GLY A 8 12.87 -1.55 -16.82
CA GLY A 8 12.86 -2.75 -17.67
C GLY A 8 11.52 -3.50 -17.72
N GLU A 9 10.60 -3.21 -16.80
CA GLU A 9 9.25 -3.81 -16.77
C GLU A 9 8.27 -2.95 -17.58
N LYS A 10 7.88 -3.41 -18.76
CA LYS A 10 7.04 -2.64 -19.70
C LYS A 10 5.62 -2.39 -19.22
N THR A 11 5.14 -3.19 -18.30
CA THR A 11 3.78 -3.12 -17.75
C THR A 11 3.64 -2.16 -16.56
N PHE A 12 4.75 -1.69 -16.00
CA PHE A 12 4.76 -0.75 -14.89
C PHE A 12 5.07 0.66 -15.36
N VAL A 13 4.20 1.59 -15.02
CA VAL A 13 4.37 3.03 -15.33
C VAL A 13 4.49 3.80 -14.01
N PRO A 14 5.68 4.24 -13.62
CA PRO A 14 5.84 5.08 -12.45
C PRO A 14 5.14 6.43 -12.68
N SER A 15 4.38 6.90 -11.71
CA SER A 15 3.63 8.15 -11.79
C SER A 15 4.07 9.14 -10.71
N ALA A 16 4.20 10.41 -11.08
CA ALA A 16 4.44 11.51 -10.17
C ALA A 16 3.16 12.20 -9.69
N MET A 17 1.98 11.66 -10.01
CA MET A 17 0.67 12.27 -9.75
C MET A 17 0.45 12.69 -8.29
N GLU A 18 1.10 12.02 -7.35
CA GLU A 18 1.06 12.31 -5.92
C GLU A 18 2.33 13.02 -5.41
N SER A 19 3.23 13.42 -6.29
CA SER A 19 4.43 14.13 -5.87
C SER A 19 4.11 15.53 -5.34
N PRO A 20 4.92 16.10 -4.42
CA PRO A 20 4.73 17.46 -3.94
C PRO A 20 4.73 18.51 -5.06
N GLU A 21 5.49 18.28 -6.13
CA GLU A 21 5.57 19.16 -7.29
C GLU A 21 4.24 19.26 -8.05
N GLU A 22 3.51 18.13 -8.13
CA GLU A 22 2.23 18.05 -8.86
C GLU A 22 1.02 18.51 -8.04
N ARG A 23 1.08 18.37 -6.72
CA ARG A 23 -0.06 18.67 -5.82
C ARG A 23 0.19 19.82 -4.84
N GLY A 24 1.42 20.36 -4.79
CA GLY A 24 1.85 21.27 -3.74
C GLY A 24 1.93 20.56 -2.38
N ASN A 25 1.82 21.34 -1.29
CA ASN A 25 1.90 20.82 0.08
C ASN A 25 0.59 20.21 0.61
N ALA A 26 -0.44 20.06 -0.24
CA ALA A 26 -1.71 19.44 0.19
C ALA A 26 -1.52 17.94 0.50
N PRO A 27 -2.24 17.40 1.48
CA PRO A 27 -2.27 15.97 1.72
C PRO A 27 -2.72 15.20 0.48
N SER A 28 -2.13 14.01 0.22
CA SER A 28 -2.58 13.11 -0.84
C SER A 28 -3.64 12.18 -0.29
N TYR A 29 -4.81 12.20 -0.91
CA TYR A 29 -5.90 11.28 -0.57
C TYR A 29 -6.18 10.34 -1.73
N SER A 30 -6.24 9.05 -1.44
CA SER A 30 -6.43 7.99 -2.45
C SER A 30 -7.68 8.20 -3.31
N ILE A 31 -8.76 8.73 -2.74
CA ILE A 31 -9.99 9.03 -3.50
C ILE A 31 -9.74 10.08 -4.60
N GLU A 32 -8.94 11.10 -4.33
CA GLU A 32 -8.62 12.14 -5.30
C GLU A 32 -7.74 11.58 -6.43
N THR A 33 -6.77 10.74 -6.08
CA THR A 33 -5.91 10.05 -7.05
C THR A 33 -6.73 9.12 -7.94
N VAL A 34 -7.64 8.33 -7.37
CA VAL A 34 -8.57 7.47 -8.12
C VAL A 34 -9.41 8.30 -9.09
N ARG A 35 -10.00 9.40 -8.63
CA ARG A 35 -10.81 10.29 -9.49
C ARG A 35 -10.00 10.95 -10.62
N ARG A 36 -8.75 11.32 -10.35
CA ARG A 36 -7.82 11.84 -11.39
C ARG A 36 -7.48 10.77 -12.43
N LEU A 37 -7.17 9.56 -12.00
CA LEU A 37 -6.89 8.43 -12.90
C LEU A 37 -8.12 8.07 -13.74
N LYS A 38 -9.30 8.00 -13.16
CA LYS A 38 -10.56 7.70 -13.89
C LYS A 38 -10.84 8.68 -15.02
N LYS A 39 -10.45 9.94 -14.90
CA LYS A 39 -10.59 10.93 -15.99
C LYS A 39 -9.70 10.60 -17.21
N GLN A 40 -8.66 9.80 -17.04
CA GLN A 40 -7.73 9.39 -18.10
C GLN A 40 -8.11 8.04 -18.72
N LEU A 41 -9.00 7.30 -18.08
CA LEU A 41 -9.43 5.98 -18.52
C LEU A 41 -10.60 6.06 -19.50
N LYS A 42 -10.68 5.09 -20.41
CA LYS A 42 -11.84 4.88 -21.27
C LYS A 42 -12.96 4.23 -20.46
N ARG A 43 -14.19 4.33 -20.95
CA ARG A 43 -15.36 3.73 -20.29
C ARG A 43 -15.29 2.20 -20.19
N SER A 44 -14.53 1.56 -21.07
CA SER A 44 -14.27 0.11 -21.05
C SER A 44 -13.21 -0.33 -20.06
N ASP A 45 -12.39 0.61 -19.57
CA ASP A 45 -11.25 0.28 -18.73
C ASP A 45 -11.69 0.04 -17.28
N ARG A 46 -10.99 -0.85 -16.60
CA ARG A 46 -11.21 -1.16 -15.19
C ARG A 46 -10.04 -0.63 -14.36
N LEU A 47 -10.32 -0.05 -13.23
CA LEU A 47 -9.33 0.44 -12.29
C LEU A 47 -9.31 -0.45 -11.04
N PHE A 48 -8.15 -0.95 -10.70
CA PHE A 48 -7.91 -1.75 -9.51
C PHE A 48 -6.99 -1.01 -8.54
N PHE A 49 -7.39 -0.97 -7.28
CA PHE A 49 -6.58 -0.42 -6.20
C PHE A 49 -5.92 -1.57 -5.43
N LEU A 50 -4.61 -1.72 -5.58
CA LEU A 50 -3.84 -2.78 -4.92
C LEU A 50 -3.43 -2.33 -3.52
N VAL A 51 -3.77 -3.11 -2.49
CA VAL A 51 -3.50 -2.76 -1.09
C VAL A 51 -3.21 -4.00 -0.24
N GLY A 52 -2.24 -3.91 0.67
CA GLY A 52 -2.02 -4.94 1.67
C GLY A 52 -3.10 -4.94 2.75
N MET A 53 -3.42 -6.11 3.31
CA MET A 53 -4.41 -6.23 4.39
C MET A 53 -4.07 -5.36 5.60
N ASP A 54 -2.78 -5.19 5.91
CA ASP A 54 -2.31 -4.31 7.00
C ASP A 54 -2.75 -2.85 6.84
N GLN A 55 -2.94 -2.39 5.61
CA GLN A 55 -3.46 -1.05 5.30
C GLN A 55 -4.98 -1.08 5.15
N PHE A 56 -5.53 -2.14 4.53
CA PHE A 56 -6.96 -2.28 4.30
C PHE A 56 -7.78 -2.30 5.60
N LYS A 57 -7.25 -2.86 6.68
CA LYS A 57 -7.93 -2.86 8.00
C LYS A 57 -8.28 -1.46 8.51
N ASP A 58 -7.59 -0.43 8.06
CA ASP A 58 -7.83 0.96 8.42
C ASP A 58 -8.62 1.74 7.34
N ILE A 59 -9.16 1.05 6.33
CA ILE A 59 -9.86 1.67 5.19
C ILE A 59 -11.01 2.57 5.62
N ALA A 60 -11.73 2.21 6.70
CA ALA A 60 -12.82 3.01 7.25
C ALA A 60 -12.38 4.40 7.77
N LYS A 61 -11.09 4.61 8.03
CA LYS A 61 -10.51 5.88 8.49
C LYS A 61 -10.01 6.75 7.32
N TRP A 62 -10.03 6.23 6.09
CA TRP A 62 -9.56 6.96 4.93
C TRP A 62 -10.56 8.05 4.54
N ARG A 63 -10.13 9.00 3.72
CA ARG A 63 -11.02 10.05 3.22
C ARG A 63 -12.03 9.48 2.26
N GLU A 64 -13.33 9.77 2.48
CA GLU A 64 -14.45 9.28 1.67
C GLU A 64 -14.38 7.76 1.38
N PRO A 65 -14.27 6.90 2.39
CA PRO A 65 -13.91 5.49 2.19
C PRO A 65 -14.98 4.72 1.42
N GLU A 66 -16.25 5.05 1.61
CA GLU A 66 -17.36 4.42 0.89
C GLU A 66 -17.34 4.78 -0.60
N ALA A 67 -17.06 6.06 -0.92
CA ALA A 67 -16.92 6.49 -2.30
C ALA A 67 -15.73 5.81 -2.96
N LEU A 68 -14.59 5.74 -2.27
CA LEU A 68 -13.39 5.10 -2.77
C LEU A 68 -13.64 3.62 -3.09
N LEU A 69 -14.31 2.89 -2.19
CA LEU A 69 -14.63 1.47 -2.37
C LEU A 69 -15.63 1.22 -3.50
N ARG A 70 -16.46 2.20 -3.86
CA ARG A 70 -17.41 2.12 -4.99
C ARG A 70 -16.83 2.61 -6.31
N GLU A 71 -15.83 3.49 -6.26
CA GLU A 71 -15.23 4.09 -7.46
C GLU A 71 -14.15 3.25 -8.10
N THR A 72 -13.59 2.26 -7.39
CA THR A 72 -12.57 1.35 -7.90
C THR A 72 -12.74 -0.05 -7.32
N GLU A 73 -12.23 -1.06 -7.99
CA GLU A 73 -12.17 -2.41 -7.46
C GLU A 73 -10.92 -2.57 -6.60
N PHE A 74 -11.05 -3.13 -5.42
CA PHE A 74 -9.90 -3.36 -4.54
C PHE A 74 -9.31 -4.75 -4.75
N VAL A 75 -7.98 -4.79 -4.82
CA VAL A 75 -7.21 -6.03 -4.76
C VAL A 75 -6.50 -6.05 -3.41
N VAL A 76 -7.01 -6.83 -2.48
CA VAL A 76 -6.46 -6.94 -1.13
C VAL A 76 -5.49 -8.10 -1.08
N MET A 77 -4.21 -7.77 -0.88
CA MET A 77 -3.15 -8.77 -0.68
C MET A 77 -3.19 -9.27 0.75
N ASN A 78 -3.59 -10.52 0.91
CA ASN A 78 -3.72 -11.15 2.19
C ASN A 78 -2.46 -11.93 2.58
N ARG A 79 -2.10 -11.84 3.86
CA ARG A 79 -1.10 -12.73 4.45
C ARG A 79 -1.80 -13.90 5.13
N PRO A 80 -1.14 -15.07 5.25
CA PRO A 80 -1.73 -16.20 5.97
C PRO A 80 -2.23 -15.81 7.37
N GLY A 81 -3.42 -16.26 7.71
CA GLY A 81 -4.01 -16.04 9.04
C GLY A 81 -5.16 -15.04 9.10
N TRP A 82 -5.48 -14.31 8.03
CA TRP A 82 -6.65 -13.43 7.97
C TRP A 82 -7.91 -14.17 7.52
N SER A 83 -9.05 -13.77 8.05
CA SER A 83 -10.37 -14.36 7.75
C SER A 83 -11.27 -13.40 6.97
N LEU A 84 -12.30 -13.94 6.31
CA LEU A 84 -13.33 -13.12 5.65
C LEU A 84 -14.02 -12.16 6.62
N ALA A 85 -14.21 -12.57 7.87
CA ALA A 85 -14.82 -11.72 8.89
C ALA A 85 -13.99 -10.49 9.19
N GLU A 86 -12.65 -10.60 9.18
CA GLU A 86 -11.75 -9.46 9.39
C GLU A 86 -11.79 -8.49 8.22
N VAL A 87 -11.87 -9.01 6.98
CA VAL A 87 -12.07 -8.17 5.77
C VAL A 87 -13.40 -7.41 5.88
N GLY A 88 -14.50 -8.10 6.22
CA GLY A 88 -15.81 -7.46 6.40
C GLY A 88 -15.81 -6.42 7.54
N ALA A 89 -15.16 -6.72 8.66
CA ALA A 89 -15.05 -5.80 9.81
C ALA A 89 -14.28 -4.52 9.49
N SER A 90 -13.38 -4.56 8.52
CA SER A 90 -12.59 -3.40 8.09
C SER A 90 -13.42 -2.39 7.30
N LEU A 91 -14.55 -2.78 6.73
CA LEU A 91 -15.40 -1.89 5.94
C LEU A 91 -16.00 -0.76 6.79
N PRO A 92 -16.26 0.42 6.21
CA PRO A 92 -17.01 1.50 6.84
C PRO A 92 -18.36 1.01 7.36
N GLU A 93 -18.84 1.57 8.46
CA GLU A 93 -20.03 1.10 9.18
C GLU A 93 -21.26 0.96 8.29
N ARG A 94 -21.49 1.92 7.40
CA ARG A 94 -22.67 1.94 6.52
C ARG A 94 -22.70 0.84 5.46
N ILE A 95 -21.54 0.28 5.13
CA ILE A 95 -21.39 -0.81 4.14
C ILE A 95 -20.78 -2.05 4.76
N ARG A 96 -20.75 -2.11 6.09
CA ARG A 96 -20.28 -3.29 6.82
C ARG A 96 -21.35 -4.35 6.80
N PRO A 97 -21.00 -5.63 6.55
CA PRO A 97 -21.96 -6.73 6.63
C PRO A 97 -22.64 -6.79 8.00
N SER A 98 -23.89 -7.22 8.03
CA SER A 98 -24.63 -7.38 9.27
C SER A 98 -23.94 -8.35 10.23
N THR A 99 -24.25 -8.25 11.52
CA THR A 99 -23.68 -9.14 12.56
C THR A 99 -23.94 -10.63 12.24
N ALA A 100 -25.09 -10.96 11.64
CA ALA A 100 -25.39 -12.33 11.25
C ALA A 100 -24.45 -12.82 10.14
N VAL A 101 -24.22 -11.99 9.10
CA VAL A 101 -23.31 -12.30 7.99
C VAL A 101 -21.88 -12.40 8.53
N MET A 102 -21.43 -11.46 9.36
CA MET A 102 -20.11 -11.49 9.98
C MET A 102 -19.87 -12.74 10.82
N ARG A 103 -20.91 -13.20 11.54
CA ARG A 103 -20.84 -14.46 12.30
C ARG A 103 -20.70 -15.67 11.39
N ALA A 104 -21.44 -15.73 10.27
CA ALA A 104 -21.32 -16.79 9.28
C ALA A 104 -19.94 -16.82 8.60
N MET A 105 -19.31 -15.67 8.45
CA MET A 105 -17.96 -15.54 7.86
C MET A 105 -16.83 -15.89 8.84
N LYS A 106 -17.13 -15.95 10.14
CA LYS A 106 -16.12 -16.23 11.18
C LYS A 106 -15.59 -17.65 11.01
N GLY A 107 -14.25 -17.75 10.94
CA GLY A 107 -13.59 -19.04 10.74
C GLY A 107 -13.66 -19.61 9.32
N GLN A 108 -14.36 -18.93 8.42
CA GLN A 108 -14.35 -19.31 6.99
C GLN A 108 -12.99 -18.93 6.38
N PRO A 109 -12.30 -19.86 5.74
CA PRO A 109 -11.11 -19.53 4.97
C PRO A 109 -11.49 -18.62 3.79
N ILE A 110 -10.55 -17.82 3.36
CA ILE A 110 -10.70 -17.08 2.12
C ILE A 110 -10.57 -18.08 0.98
N THR A 111 -11.71 -18.42 0.37
CA THR A 111 -11.79 -19.30 -0.79
C THR A 111 -12.30 -18.49 -1.98
N GLY A 112 -11.53 -18.50 -3.07
CA GLY A 112 -11.88 -17.77 -4.28
C GLY A 112 -11.19 -16.41 -4.42
N ASP A 113 -11.26 -15.91 -5.64
CA ASP A 113 -10.47 -14.73 -6.06
C ASP A 113 -11.12 -13.40 -5.70
N PHE A 114 -12.42 -13.41 -5.36
CA PHE A 114 -13.14 -12.20 -5.00
C PHE A 114 -14.36 -12.46 -4.12
N ILE A 115 -14.76 -11.44 -3.38
CA ILE A 115 -16.03 -11.39 -2.63
C ILE A 115 -16.77 -10.09 -2.98
N ILE A 116 -18.10 -10.13 -2.87
CA ILE A 116 -18.95 -8.94 -2.95
C ILE A 116 -19.60 -8.76 -1.58
N LEU A 117 -19.31 -7.65 -0.93
CA LEU A 117 -19.87 -7.27 0.36
C LEU A 117 -20.55 -5.92 0.23
N GLU A 118 -21.86 -5.86 0.48
CA GLU A 118 -22.66 -4.63 0.44
C GLU A 118 -22.42 -3.78 -0.84
N GLY A 119 -22.31 -4.47 -1.98
CA GLY A 119 -22.10 -3.85 -3.30
C GLY A 119 -20.65 -3.42 -3.59
N VAL A 120 -19.70 -3.72 -2.70
CA VAL A 120 -18.28 -3.50 -2.91
C VAL A 120 -17.62 -4.79 -3.39
N ARG A 121 -16.86 -4.72 -4.48
CA ARG A 121 -16.11 -5.86 -5.01
C ARG A 121 -14.66 -5.81 -4.52
N LEU A 122 -14.26 -6.86 -3.80
CA LEU A 122 -12.91 -7.05 -3.30
C LEU A 122 -12.32 -8.31 -3.93
N HIS A 123 -11.19 -8.17 -4.60
CA HIS A 123 -10.37 -9.28 -5.06
C HIS A 123 -9.38 -9.64 -3.95
N LEU A 124 -9.23 -10.92 -3.64
CA LEU A 124 -8.41 -11.38 -2.53
C LEU A 124 -7.24 -12.19 -3.08
N LEU A 125 -6.02 -11.70 -2.88
CA LEU A 125 -4.81 -12.42 -3.23
C LEU A 125 -4.24 -13.06 -1.96
N THR A 126 -4.39 -14.38 -1.82
CA THR A 126 -4.04 -15.11 -0.60
C THR A 126 -2.60 -15.61 -0.55
N ASP A 127 -1.94 -15.73 -1.70
CA ASP A 127 -0.64 -16.39 -1.83
C ASP A 127 0.55 -15.42 -1.90
N VAL A 128 0.33 -14.15 -1.57
CA VAL A 128 1.42 -13.16 -1.55
C VAL A 128 2.21 -13.28 -0.25
N SER A 129 3.24 -14.11 -0.27
CA SER A 129 4.08 -14.42 0.90
C SER A 129 5.43 -13.69 0.85
N GLU A 130 5.42 -12.36 0.68
CA GLU A 130 6.67 -11.59 0.77
C GLU A 130 7.02 -11.28 2.23
N LYS A 131 8.20 -11.76 2.65
CA LYS A 131 8.73 -11.53 4.00
C LYS A 131 9.44 -10.18 4.15
N ILE A 132 9.56 -9.41 3.06
CA ILE A 132 10.28 -8.13 3.03
C ILE A 132 9.37 -6.99 3.49
N SER A 133 9.86 -6.14 4.38
CA SER A 133 9.16 -4.95 4.84
C SER A 133 10.02 -3.70 4.71
N ALA A 134 9.39 -2.55 4.52
CA ALA A 134 10.08 -1.26 4.46
C ALA A 134 10.89 -0.96 5.75
N THR A 135 10.41 -1.42 6.90
CA THR A 135 11.13 -1.30 8.18
C THR A 135 12.42 -2.13 8.17
N GLN A 136 12.36 -3.34 7.65
CA GLN A 136 13.53 -4.21 7.51
C GLN A 136 14.58 -3.60 6.57
N ILE A 137 14.15 -3.05 5.43
CA ILE A 137 15.04 -2.38 4.47
C ILE A 137 15.72 -1.17 5.11
N ARG A 138 14.94 -0.32 5.80
CA ARG A 138 15.50 0.86 6.48
C ARG A 138 16.52 0.49 7.56
N LYS A 139 16.21 -0.51 8.38
CA LYS A 139 17.15 -1.01 9.40
C LYS A 139 18.43 -1.59 8.78
N ALA A 140 18.30 -2.34 7.68
CA ALA A 140 19.45 -2.87 6.96
C ALA A 140 20.31 -1.75 6.37
N ALA A 141 19.70 -0.72 5.77
CA ALA A 141 20.40 0.46 5.26
C ALA A 141 21.16 1.22 6.38
N GLN A 142 20.51 1.43 7.53
CA GLN A 142 21.13 2.08 8.70
C GLN A 142 22.35 1.31 9.22
N SER A 143 22.29 -0.01 9.20
CA SER A 143 23.39 -0.87 9.66
C SER A 143 24.44 -1.17 8.59
N GLY A 144 24.36 -0.55 7.40
CA GLY A 144 25.30 -0.73 6.31
C GLY A 144 25.27 -2.14 5.66
N ARG A 145 24.20 -2.91 5.87
CA ARG A 145 24.02 -4.23 5.27
C ARG A 145 23.72 -4.11 3.78
N LYS A 146 24.09 -5.15 3.00
CA LYS A 146 23.72 -5.24 1.59
C LYS A 146 22.20 -5.30 1.43
N LEU A 147 21.70 -4.55 0.45
CA LEU A 147 20.25 -4.41 0.19
C LEU A 147 19.80 -5.08 -1.11
N ASP A 148 20.75 -5.61 -1.92
CA ASP A 148 20.46 -6.10 -3.27
C ASP A 148 19.39 -7.20 -3.31
N SER A 149 19.36 -8.07 -2.30
CA SER A 149 18.35 -9.12 -2.16
C SER A 149 16.99 -8.61 -1.64
N LEU A 150 16.91 -7.37 -1.14
CA LEU A 150 15.70 -6.80 -0.56
C LEU A 150 14.99 -5.82 -1.51
N VAL A 151 15.76 -5.10 -2.34
CA VAL A 151 15.20 -4.01 -3.16
C VAL A 151 15.69 -4.02 -4.62
N GLY A 152 16.49 -4.98 -4.99
CA GLY A 152 17.15 -5.04 -6.29
C GLY A 152 18.35 -4.10 -6.41
N PRO A 153 19.25 -4.37 -7.38
CA PRO A 153 20.55 -3.69 -7.48
C PRO A 153 20.45 -2.16 -7.69
N SER A 154 19.59 -1.72 -8.60
CA SER A 154 19.44 -0.28 -8.93
C SER A 154 18.97 0.56 -7.75
N VAL A 155 17.99 0.05 -6.99
CA VAL A 155 17.46 0.71 -5.79
C VAL A 155 18.48 0.67 -4.65
N SER A 156 19.16 -0.47 -4.47
CA SER A 156 20.24 -0.64 -3.50
C SER A 156 21.35 0.38 -3.72
N GLU A 157 21.81 0.50 -4.97
CA GLU A 157 22.84 1.48 -5.34
C GLU A 157 22.39 2.92 -5.10
N TYR A 158 21.15 3.25 -5.44
CA TYR A 158 20.58 4.58 -5.17
C TYR A 158 20.60 4.90 -3.68
N ILE A 159 20.11 4.01 -2.81
CA ILE A 159 20.10 4.20 -1.35
C ILE A 159 21.53 4.41 -0.83
N ARG A 160 22.47 3.62 -1.32
CA ARG A 160 23.88 3.72 -0.95
C ARG A 160 24.51 5.06 -1.36
N LYS A 161 24.31 5.48 -2.62
CA LYS A 161 24.90 6.73 -3.17
C LYS A 161 24.33 7.99 -2.52
N THR A 162 23.02 8.00 -2.25
CA THR A 162 22.36 9.15 -1.64
C THR A 162 22.50 9.19 -0.12
N GLY A 163 22.98 8.11 0.51
CA GLY A 163 23.01 7.99 1.96
C GLY A 163 21.63 7.93 2.61
N LEU A 164 20.61 7.61 1.82
CA LEU A 164 19.22 7.55 2.31
C LEU A 164 19.10 6.52 3.45
N TYR A 165 18.41 6.91 4.50
CA TYR A 165 18.24 6.15 5.75
C TYR A 165 19.49 5.97 6.62
N LYS A 166 20.65 6.55 6.29
CA LYS A 166 21.78 6.61 7.23
C LYS A 166 21.41 7.45 8.45
N ALA A 167 21.82 7.02 9.63
CA ALA A 167 21.66 7.84 10.83
C ALA A 167 22.40 9.17 10.62
N SER A 168 21.72 10.29 10.84
CA SER A 168 22.37 11.61 10.89
C SER A 168 23.35 11.56 12.04
N HIS A 169 24.63 11.67 11.76
CA HIS A 169 25.62 11.95 12.81
C HIS A 169 25.31 13.37 13.30
N SER A 170 24.60 13.47 14.41
CA SER A 170 24.54 14.70 15.19
C SER A 170 25.98 15.04 15.54
N ASN A 171 26.51 16.09 14.92
CA ASN A 171 27.76 16.72 15.33
C ASN A 171 27.59 17.26 16.76
N THR A 172 27.86 16.41 17.73
CA THR A 172 28.14 16.88 19.08
C THR A 172 29.56 17.43 19.06
N THR A 173 29.69 18.64 18.54
CA THR A 173 30.89 19.44 18.82
C THR A 173 30.85 19.79 20.30
N ALA A 174 31.48 18.97 21.10
CA ALA A 174 31.79 19.30 22.46
C ALA A 174 32.72 20.52 22.43
N MET A 175 32.17 21.71 22.69
CA MET A 175 32.97 22.86 23.13
C MET A 175 33.62 22.46 24.46
N LYS A 176 34.88 22.02 24.40
CA LYS A 176 35.79 22.15 25.52
C LYS A 176 36.20 23.63 25.61
N GLY A 177 35.49 24.35 26.45
CA GLY A 177 35.95 25.66 26.93
C GLY A 177 37.01 25.47 28.00
N SER A 178 38.08 26.15 27.83
CA SER A 178 39.13 26.42 28.80
C SER A 178 38.60 27.25 29.96
#